data_f7975a08d234e2a75a6cf46d4f6c4305
#
_entry.id   f7975a08d234e2a75a6cf46d4f6c4305
#
_cell.length_a   1.000
_cell.length_b   1.000
_cell.length_c   1.000
_cell.angle_alpha   90.00
_cell.angle_beta   90.00
_cell.angle_gamma   90.00
#
_symmetry.space_group_name_H-M   'P 1'
#
loop_
_entity.id
_entity.type
_entity.pdbx_description
1 polymer ?
#
loop_
_entity_poly.entity_id
_entity_poly.type
_entity_poly.pdbx_seq_one_letter_code
_entity_poly.pdbx_strand_id
1 'polypeptide(L)'
;MKKVKSFLIRCCQTLALPVLVYIVFYIISRGRFGQPGTMLLNVYQSVFSIFLALGLMTNMTMGMWDFSGGAVVYCAAIIGGNLAVNFNLGGYGMLLCCIAVGIGIEVVTGLLYNTLGIPSLVLSIGLCMVYEALAQSVFGGQAYVTREFTFIAR
;
A
#
# COMPACT_ATOMS: atom_id res chain seq x y z
N MET A 1 -0.09 -38.56 1.22
CA MET A 1 1.17 -38.18 1.88
C MET A 1 2.14 -37.42 0.99
N LYS A 2 2.36 -37.75 -0.30
CA LYS A 2 3.29 -37.02 -1.20
C LYS A 2 2.89 -35.54 -1.42
N LYS A 3 1.60 -35.20 -1.56
CA LYS A 3 1.12 -33.82 -1.77
C LYS A 3 1.35 -32.91 -0.56
N VAL A 4 1.16 -33.43 0.66
CA VAL A 4 1.40 -32.67 1.91
C VAL A 4 2.89 -32.39 2.11
N LYS A 5 3.74 -33.36 1.80
CA LYS A 5 5.21 -33.22 1.89
C LYS A 5 5.71 -32.16 0.88
N SER A 6 5.19 -32.16 -0.35
CA SER A 6 5.52 -31.17 -1.37
C SER A 6 5.02 -29.77 -1.00
N PHE A 7 3.86 -29.66 -0.37
CA PHE A 7 3.34 -28.40 0.14
C PHE A 7 4.19 -27.84 1.28
N LEU A 8 4.55 -28.67 2.25
CA LEU A 8 5.44 -28.29 3.36
C LEU A 8 6.81 -27.83 2.87
N ILE A 9 7.39 -28.52 1.89
CA ILE A 9 8.69 -28.12 1.32
C ILE A 9 8.59 -26.76 0.64
N ARG A 10 7.53 -26.49 -0.11
CA ARG A 10 7.30 -25.17 -0.73
C ARG A 10 7.11 -24.06 0.31
N CYS A 11 6.34 -24.32 1.36
CA CYS A 11 6.18 -23.38 2.46
C CYS A 11 7.51 -23.09 3.16
N CYS A 12 8.33 -24.12 3.44
CA CYS A 12 9.67 -23.94 4.01
C CYS A 12 10.57 -23.13 3.08
N GLN A 13 10.56 -23.39 1.78
CA GLN A 13 11.36 -22.62 0.82
C GLN A 13 10.93 -21.15 0.73
N THR A 14 9.61 -20.88 0.77
CA THR A 14 9.08 -19.51 0.74
C THR A 14 9.40 -18.75 2.03
N LEU A 15 9.35 -19.43 3.18
CA LEU A 15 9.66 -18.82 4.47
C LEU A 15 11.18 -18.72 4.76
N ALA A 16 12.00 -19.49 4.07
CA ALA A 16 13.46 -19.51 4.29
C ALA A 16 14.09 -18.12 4.05
N LEU A 17 13.67 -17.43 2.99
CA LEU A 17 14.21 -16.12 2.63
C LEU A 17 13.83 -15.02 3.64
N PRO A 18 12.56 -14.85 4.05
CA PRO A 18 12.19 -13.90 5.10
C PRO A 18 12.88 -14.18 6.44
N VAL A 19 12.98 -15.46 6.83
CA VAL A 19 13.65 -15.85 8.07
C VAL A 19 15.15 -15.53 8.02
N LEU A 20 15.81 -15.81 6.90
CA LEU A 20 17.23 -15.49 6.72
C LEU A 20 17.45 -13.98 6.82
N VAL A 21 16.63 -13.18 6.12
CA VAL A 21 16.68 -11.71 6.18
C VAL A 21 16.48 -11.23 7.63
N TYR A 22 15.50 -11.78 8.34
CA TYR A 22 15.25 -11.44 9.73
C TYR A 22 16.48 -11.71 10.62
N ILE A 23 17.12 -12.88 10.47
CA ILE A 23 18.31 -13.26 11.23
C ILE A 23 19.47 -12.29 10.94
N VAL A 24 19.68 -11.93 9.67
CA VAL A 24 20.72 -10.97 9.28
C VAL A 24 20.49 -9.62 9.94
N PHE A 25 19.27 -9.08 9.87
CA PHE A 25 18.94 -7.82 10.53
C PHE A 25 19.03 -7.90 12.06
N TYR A 26 18.66 -9.02 12.65
CA TYR A 26 18.79 -9.24 14.09
C TYR A 26 20.26 -9.18 14.54
N ILE A 27 21.17 -9.80 13.79
CA ILE A 27 22.62 -9.81 14.08
C ILE A 27 23.20 -8.39 13.87
N ILE A 28 22.91 -7.74 12.74
CA ILE A 28 23.43 -6.41 12.42
C ILE A 28 22.95 -5.36 13.44
N SER A 29 21.69 -5.44 13.87
CA SER A 29 21.10 -4.51 14.83
C SER A 29 21.49 -4.80 16.29
N ARG A 30 22.36 -5.80 16.53
CA ARG A 30 22.74 -6.25 17.87
C ARG A 30 21.52 -6.58 18.76
N GLY A 31 20.54 -7.27 18.21
CA GLY A 31 19.32 -7.68 18.90
C GLY A 31 18.23 -6.60 19.04
N ARG A 32 18.47 -5.35 18.65
CA ARG A 32 17.45 -4.28 18.74
C ARG A 32 16.25 -4.57 17.86
N PHE A 33 16.44 -5.23 16.72
CA PHE A 33 15.36 -5.60 15.80
C PHE A 33 14.37 -6.62 16.42
N GLY A 34 14.81 -7.40 17.39
CA GLY A 34 13.98 -8.38 18.13
C GLY A 34 13.29 -7.82 19.37
N GLN A 35 13.43 -6.54 19.71
CA GLN A 35 12.74 -5.95 20.86
C GLN A 35 11.23 -5.91 20.63
N PRO A 36 10.41 -6.15 21.69
CA PRO A 36 8.95 -6.20 21.55
C PRO A 36 8.33 -4.96 20.90
N GLY A 37 8.84 -3.76 21.23
CA GLY A 37 8.38 -2.50 20.63
C GLY A 37 8.68 -2.40 19.12
N THR A 38 9.88 -2.83 18.71
CA THR A 38 10.26 -2.85 17.29
C THR A 38 9.48 -3.89 16.51
N MET A 39 9.26 -5.06 17.11
CA MET A 39 8.42 -6.10 16.52
C MET A 39 6.98 -5.64 16.31
N LEU A 40 6.39 -5.00 17.31
CA LEU A 40 5.04 -4.46 17.22
C LEU A 40 4.93 -3.41 16.10
N LEU A 41 5.91 -2.50 16.02
CA LEU A 41 5.97 -1.50 14.95
C LEU A 41 6.06 -2.15 13.56
N ASN A 42 6.90 -3.17 13.41
CA ASN A 42 7.05 -3.92 12.16
C ASN A 42 5.73 -4.61 11.75
N VAL A 43 4.99 -5.16 12.72
CA VAL A 43 3.67 -5.76 12.46
C VAL A 43 2.68 -4.69 11.97
N TYR A 44 2.63 -3.53 12.60
CA TYR A 44 1.76 -2.44 12.15
C TYR A 44 2.11 -1.98 10.72
N GLN A 45 3.39 -1.82 10.42
CA GLN A 45 3.83 -1.42 9.06
C GLN A 45 3.56 -2.51 8.02
N SER A 46 3.60 -3.79 8.41
CA SER A 46 3.31 -4.92 7.53
C SER A 46 1.85 -4.96 7.08
N VAL A 47 0.92 -4.45 7.88
CA VAL A 47 -0.52 -4.41 7.53
C VAL A 47 -0.74 -3.67 6.22
N PHE A 48 -0.11 -2.52 6.04
CA PHE A 48 -0.19 -1.76 4.79
C PHE A 48 0.30 -2.57 3.58
N SER A 49 1.47 -3.20 3.71
CA SER A 49 2.04 -4.02 2.64
C SER A 49 1.17 -5.24 2.30
N ILE A 50 0.51 -5.83 3.29
CA ILE A 50 -0.41 -6.96 3.09
C ILE A 50 -1.63 -6.52 2.28
N PHE A 51 -2.27 -5.39 2.62
CA PHE A 51 -3.41 -4.88 1.87
C PHE A 51 -3.04 -4.53 0.43
N LEU A 52 -1.87 -3.90 0.22
CA LEU A 52 -1.36 -3.59 -1.11
C LEU A 52 -1.12 -4.88 -1.93
N ALA A 53 -0.50 -5.89 -1.31
CA ALA A 53 -0.26 -7.17 -1.96
C ALA A 53 -1.55 -7.91 -2.34
N LEU A 54 -2.58 -7.85 -1.49
CA LEU A 54 -3.90 -8.42 -1.79
C LEU A 54 -4.58 -7.71 -2.97
N GLY A 55 -4.48 -6.37 -3.04
CA GLY A 55 -4.97 -5.60 -4.18
C GLY A 55 -4.27 -5.98 -5.47
N LEU A 56 -2.94 -6.04 -5.46
CA LEU A 56 -2.13 -6.45 -6.61
C LEU A 56 -2.43 -7.90 -7.03
N MET A 57 -2.62 -8.81 -6.08
CA MET A 57 -2.96 -10.19 -6.37
C MET A 57 -4.28 -10.30 -7.15
N THR A 58 -5.27 -9.48 -6.81
CA THR A 58 -6.56 -9.44 -7.50
C THR A 58 -6.39 -9.01 -8.96
N ASN A 59 -5.63 -7.95 -9.20
CA ASN A 59 -5.34 -7.47 -10.55
C ASN A 59 -4.54 -8.50 -11.38
N MET A 60 -3.55 -9.14 -10.77
CA MET A 60 -2.76 -10.20 -11.43
C MET A 60 -3.59 -11.43 -11.82
N THR A 61 -4.58 -11.82 -11.01
CA THR A 61 -5.48 -12.94 -11.36
C THR A 61 -6.36 -12.62 -12.56
N MET A 62 -6.65 -11.35 -12.82
CA MET A 62 -7.34 -10.86 -14.03
C MET A 62 -6.42 -10.69 -15.24
N GLY A 63 -5.12 -10.99 -15.10
CA GLY A 63 -4.12 -10.82 -16.15
C GLY A 63 -3.65 -9.37 -16.33
N MET A 64 -3.97 -8.49 -15.40
CA MET A 64 -3.56 -7.08 -15.40
C MET A 64 -2.36 -6.87 -14.49
N TRP A 65 -1.31 -6.27 -15.03
CA TRP A 65 -0.12 -5.87 -14.27
C TRP A 65 -0.25 -4.40 -13.93
N ASP A 66 -0.68 -4.11 -12.72
CA ASP A 66 -0.87 -2.74 -12.25
C ASP A 66 0.15 -2.38 -11.18
N PHE A 67 1.06 -1.47 -11.52
CA PHE A 67 2.07 -0.94 -10.60
C PHE A 67 1.69 0.43 -10.04
N SER A 68 0.53 0.97 -10.42
CA SER A 68 0.08 2.30 -9.95
C SER A 68 -0.44 2.31 -8.52
N GLY A 69 -0.70 1.14 -7.91
CA GLY A 69 -1.33 1.03 -6.59
C GLY A 69 -0.65 1.85 -5.48
N GLY A 70 0.69 1.90 -5.47
CA GLY A 70 1.43 2.74 -4.52
C GLY A 70 1.19 4.24 -4.71
N ALA A 71 1.19 4.70 -5.96
CA ALA A 71 0.92 6.09 -6.32
C ALA A 71 -0.54 6.48 -6.05
N VAL A 72 -1.48 5.55 -6.28
CA VAL A 72 -2.91 5.74 -5.95
C VAL A 72 -3.09 5.94 -4.46
N VAL A 73 -2.47 5.11 -3.63
CA VAL A 73 -2.54 5.26 -2.16
C VAL A 73 -1.93 6.59 -1.71
N TYR A 74 -0.79 6.97 -2.27
CA TYR A 74 -0.14 8.24 -1.97
C TYR A 74 -1.03 9.43 -2.37
N CYS A 75 -1.59 9.44 -3.56
CA CYS A 75 -2.48 10.46 -4.05
C CYS A 75 -3.78 10.53 -3.22
N ALA A 76 -4.39 9.37 -2.91
CA ALA A 76 -5.59 9.29 -2.10
C ALA A 76 -5.35 9.78 -0.66
N ALA A 77 -4.19 9.50 -0.08
CA ALA A 77 -3.83 9.97 1.25
C ALA A 77 -3.67 11.50 1.31
N ILE A 78 -3.02 12.10 0.30
CA ILE A 78 -2.85 13.55 0.25
C ILE A 78 -4.19 14.26 -0.01
N ILE A 79 -4.93 13.85 -1.02
CA ILE A 79 -6.20 14.49 -1.38
C ILE A 79 -7.25 14.23 -0.31
N GLY A 80 -7.47 12.97 0.05
CA GLY A 80 -8.47 12.57 1.03
C GLY A 80 -8.17 13.09 2.44
N GLY A 81 -6.90 13.08 2.85
CA GLY A 81 -6.46 13.63 4.13
C GLY A 81 -6.71 15.13 4.23
N ASN A 82 -6.31 15.90 3.22
CA ASN A 82 -6.52 17.35 3.21
C ASN A 82 -8.00 17.73 3.11
N LEU A 83 -8.80 16.98 2.34
CA LEU A 83 -10.25 17.17 2.31
C LEU A 83 -10.86 16.98 3.71
N ALA A 84 -10.50 15.92 4.39
CA ALA A 84 -11.01 15.63 5.71
C ALA A 84 -10.63 16.71 6.74
N VAL A 85 -9.41 17.24 6.65
CA VAL A 85 -8.97 18.37 7.50
C VAL A 85 -9.76 19.63 7.19
N ASN A 86 -9.93 19.99 5.92
CA ASN A 86 -10.67 21.18 5.51
C ASN A 86 -12.14 21.16 5.91
N PHE A 87 -12.76 19.97 5.91
CA PHE A 87 -14.17 19.80 6.32
C PHE A 87 -14.33 19.42 7.79
N ASN A 88 -13.25 19.34 8.58
CA ASN A 88 -13.26 18.96 10.00
C ASN A 88 -14.02 17.64 10.27
N LEU A 89 -13.85 16.63 9.42
CA LEU A 89 -14.62 15.39 9.45
C LEU A 89 -14.14 14.37 10.50
N GLY A 90 -13.08 14.66 11.24
CA GLY A 90 -12.50 13.73 12.21
C GLY A 90 -11.83 12.52 11.56
N GLY A 91 -11.34 11.60 12.38
CA GLY A 91 -10.55 10.47 11.90
C GLY A 91 -11.32 9.48 11.01
N TYR A 92 -12.56 9.16 11.36
CA TYR A 92 -13.42 8.30 10.52
C TYR A 92 -13.78 8.96 9.19
N GLY A 93 -13.99 10.29 9.20
CA GLY A 93 -14.22 11.04 7.99
C GLY A 93 -13.01 11.05 7.07
N MET A 94 -11.80 11.15 7.63
CA MET A 94 -10.54 11.04 6.87
C MET A 94 -10.43 9.69 6.17
N LEU A 95 -10.73 8.60 6.87
CA LEU A 95 -10.70 7.26 6.30
C LEU A 95 -11.71 7.13 5.13
N LEU A 96 -12.92 7.62 5.32
CA LEU A 96 -13.94 7.61 4.26
C LEU A 96 -13.55 8.46 3.05
N CYS A 97 -12.98 9.65 3.27
CA CYS A 97 -12.48 10.51 2.20
C CYS A 97 -11.34 9.84 1.41
N CYS A 98 -10.37 9.23 2.10
CA CYS A 98 -9.28 8.52 1.44
C CYS A 98 -9.79 7.34 0.60
N ILE A 99 -10.74 6.56 1.13
CA ILE A 99 -11.37 5.45 0.40
C ILE A 99 -12.12 5.98 -0.83
N ALA A 100 -12.92 7.02 -0.68
CA ALA A 100 -13.70 7.59 -1.79
C ALA A 100 -12.80 8.12 -2.91
N VAL A 101 -11.73 8.83 -2.55
CA VAL A 101 -10.74 9.34 -3.52
C VAL A 101 -10.01 8.18 -4.19
N GLY A 102 -9.56 7.17 -3.43
CA GLY A 102 -8.91 5.98 -3.98
C GLY A 102 -9.80 5.25 -4.99
N ILE A 103 -11.07 5.01 -4.64
CA ILE A 103 -12.04 4.40 -5.57
C ILE A 103 -12.21 5.27 -6.81
N GLY A 104 -12.33 6.59 -6.67
CA GLY A 104 -12.45 7.50 -7.81
C GLY A 104 -11.27 7.41 -8.77
N ILE A 105 -10.05 7.37 -8.26
CA ILE A 105 -8.82 7.22 -9.05
C ILE A 105 -8.81 5.86 -9.77
N GLU A 106 -9.14 4.78 -9.08
CA GLU A 106 -9.16 3.43 -9.65
C GLU A 106 -10.25 3.25 -10.72
N VAL A 107 -11.40 3.88 -10.55
CA VAL A 107 -12.43 3.92 -11.61
C VAL A 107 -11.92 4.61 -12.87
N VAL A 108 -11.24 5.75 -12.74
CA VAL A 108 -10.61 6.44 -13.86
C VAL A 108 -9.53 5.58 -14.51
N THR A 109 -8.68 4.93 -13.72
CA THR A 109 -7.66 4.00 -14.20
C THR A 109 -8.28 2.85 -15.00
N GLY A 110 -9.33 2.23 -14.48
CA GLY A 110 -10.05 1.14 -15.15
C GLY A 110 -10.72 1.55 -16.45
N LEU A 111 -11.30 2.76 -16.49
CA LEU A 111 -11.87 3.32 -17.72
C LEU A 111 -10.80 3.59 -18.79
N LEU A 112 -9.66 4.17 -18.39
CA LEU A 112 -8.53 4.39 -19.29
C LEU A 112 -7.99 3.07 -19.84
N TYR A 113 -7.93 2.06 -18.98
CA TYR A 113 -7.48 0.71 -19.35
C TYR A 113 -8.36 0.10 -20.44
N ASN A 114 -9.68 0.21 -20.26
CA ASN A 114 -10.64 -0.35 -21.18
C ASN A 114 -10.73 0.42 -22.53
N THR A 115 -10.45 1.74 -22.52
CA THR A 115 -10.58 2.58 -23.71
C THR A 115 -9.31 2.62 -24.55
N LEU A 116 -8.14 2.60 -23.94
CA LEU A 116 -6.87 2.81 -24.64
C LEU A 116 -6.32 1.54 -25.33
N GLY A 117 -6.67 0.34 -24.83
CA GLY A 117 -6.20 -0.93 -25.39
C GLY A 117 -4.67 -1.11 -25.35
N ILE A 118 -3.96 -0.35 -24.52
CA ILE A 118 -2.49 -0.47 -24.33
C ILE A 118 -2.18 -1.55 -23.28
N PRO A 119 -0.98 -2.18 -23.36
CA PRO A 119 -0.56 -3.13 -22.34
C PRO A 119 -0.60 -2.53 -20.92
N SER A 120 -1.17 -3.26 -19.97
CA SER A 120 -1.38 -2.81 -18.60
C SER A 120 -0.13 -2.27 -17.93
N LEU A 121 0.99 -2.93 -18.14
CA LEU A 121 2.28 -2.54 -17.59
C LEU A 121 2.68 -1.11 -18.01
N VAL A 122 2.50 -0.79 -19.30
CA VAL A 122 2.88 0.53 -19.83
C VAL A 122 1.97 1.62 -19.29
N LEU A 123 0.66 1.34 -19.27
CA LEU A 123 -0.33 2.27 -18.75
C LEU A 123 -0.13 2.53 -17.26
N SER A 124 0.07 1.49 -16.46
CA SER A 124 0.23 1.64 -15.01
C SER A 124 1.48 2.42 -14.60
N ILE A 125 2.60 2.23 -15.32
CA ILE A 125 3.82 3.03 -15.08
C ILE A 125 3.58 4.50 -15.44
N GLY A 126 2.92 4.76 -16.56
CA GLY A 126 2.56 6.14 -16.95
C GLY A 126 1.62 6.80 -15.94
N LEU A 127 0.58 6.08 -15.48
CA LEU A 127 -0.36 6.57 -14.47
C LEU A 127 0.31 6.77 -13.10
N CYS A 128 1.26 5.93 -12.73
CA CYS A 128 2.05 6.11 -11.51
C CYS A 128 2.69 7.51 -11.48
N MET A 129 3.39 7.89 -12.55
CA MET A 129 4.00 9.22 -12.67
C MET A 129 2.97 10.36 -12.64
N VAL A 130 1.80 10.16 -13.28
CA VAL A 130 0.72 11.16 -13.29
C VAL A 130 0.15 11.35 -11.88
N TYR A 131 -0.12 10.26 -11.16
CA TYR A 131 -0.68 10.33 -9.81
C TYR A 131 0.30 10.90 -8.80
N GLU A 132 1.60 10.59 -8.91
CA GLU A 132 2.63 11.22 -8.09
C GLU A 132 2.73 12.73 -8.36
N ALA A 133 2.71 13.14 -9.62
CA ALA A 133 2.73 14.55 -10.00
C ALA A 133 1.48 15.29 -9.52
N LEU A 134 0.29 14.67 -9.64
CA LEU A 134 -0.95 15.21 -9.11
C LEU A 134 -0.89 15.37 -7.59
N ALA A 135 -0.43 14.36 -6.87
CA ALA A 135 -0.30 14.42 -5.43
C ALA A 135 0.65 15.54 -4.97
N GLN A 136 1.74 15.77 -5.71
CA GLN A 136 2.69 16.85 -5.41
C GLN A 136 2.16 18.24 -5.79
N SER A 137 1.35 18.36 -6.83
CA SER A 137 0.78 19.64 -7.27
C SER A 137 -0.39 20.09 -6.41
N VAL A 138 -1.18 19.14 -5.92
CA VAL A 138 -2.33 19.42 -5.05
C VAL A 138 -1.85 19.58 -3.61
N PHE A 139 -2.26 20.66 -2.95
CA PHE A 139 -1.88 21.01 -1.57
C PHE A 139 -0.35 21.07 -1.33
N GLY A 140 0.46 21.31 -2.37
CA GLY A 140 1.92 21.35 -2.26
C GLY A 140 2.57 20.03 -1.87
N GLY A 141 1.91 18.90 -2.13
CA GLY A 141 2.39 17.56 -1.82
C GLY A 141 2.44 17.21 -0.33
N GLN A 142 1.82 18.03 0.52
CA GLN A 142 1.83 17.82 1.97
C GLN A 142 0.46 17.33 2.46
N ALA A 143 0.47 16.22 3.20
CA ALA A 143 -0.69 15.80 3.96
C ALA A 143 -0.68 16.55 5.31
N TYR A 144 -1.56 17.52 5.47
CA TYR A 144 -1.74 18.22 6.73
C TYR A 144 -2.52 17.35 7.72
N VAL A 145 -1.86 16.35 8.28
CA VAL A 145 -2.42 15.55 9.39
C VAL A 145 -2.20 16.31 10.67
N THR A 146 -3.22 17.00 11.15
CA THR A 146 -3.23 17.65 12.46
C THR A 146 -3.20 16.63 13.61
N ARG A 147 -2.70 17.04 14.78
CA ARG A 147 -2.61 16.17 15.98
C ARG A 147 -3.95 15.51 16.38
N GLU A 148 -5.07 16.08 16.00
CA GLU A 148 -6.41 15.52 16.24
C GLU A 148 -6.64 14.17 15.53
N PHE A 149 -5.96 13.92 14.41
CA PHE A 149 -6.07 12.66 13.66
C PHE A 149 -5.13 11.56 14.17
N THR A 150 -4.20 11.87 15.05
CA THR A 150 -3.31 10.87 15.68
C THR A 150 -4.06 9.96 16.67
N PHE A 151 -5.32 10.26 16.98
CA PHE A 151 -6.17 9.45 17.85
C PHE A 151 -6.50 8.05 17.27
N ILE A 152 -6.44 7.88 15.95
CA ILE A 152 -6.66 6.55 15.32
C ILE A 152 -5.42 5.67 15.44
N ALA A 153 -4.24 6.24 15.73
CA ALA A 153 -2.97 5.51 15.83
C ALA A 153 -2.63 5.06 17.27
N ARG A 154 -3.53 5.24 18.24
CA ARG A 154 -3.45 4.71 19.58
C ARG A 154 -4.51 3.63 19.80
#